data_b7e1f51c7330d2cc40c255956514092a
#
_entry.id   b7e1f51c7330d2cc40c255956514092a
#
_cell.length_a   1.000
_cell.length_b   1.000
_cell.length_c   1.000
_cell.angle_alpha   90.00
_cell.angle_beta   90.00
_cell.angle_gamma   90.00
#
_symmetry.space_group_name_H-M   'P 1'
#
loop_
_entity.id
_entity.type
_entity.pdbx_description
1 polymer ?
#
loop_
_entity_poly.entity_id
_entity_poly.type
_entity_poly.pdbx_seq_one_letter_code
_entity_poly.pdbx_strand_id
1 'polypeptide(L)'
;PWMKDNNSWVGGKLLPEYYNTWALFFSKYVDAYKAEGIDIWGFTVENEPHGNGENWESMHYSPDEMAHFVQHFLGPKLEADGKGDIVILGYDQNREGLREWVDVMYKDEGSSKYFDGTAVHWYESTYDYFPEELQYAHEKAPDKYLIQTEACIDAEVPVWQDDNWYW
;
A
#
# COMPACT_ATOMS: atom_id res chain seq x y z
N PRO A 1 1.60 -17.84 4.22
CA PRO A 1 2.86 -18.25 4.87
C PRO A 1 3.89 -18.80 3.88
N TRP A 2 3.54 -19.84 3.10
CA TRP A 2 4.45 -20.61 2.25
C TRP A 2 5.19 -19.80 1.16
N MET A 3 4.74 -18.60 0.81
CA MET A 3 5.43 -17.68 -0.11
C MET A 3 6.41 -16.73 0.62
N LYS A 4 6.46 -16.76 1.94
CA LYS A 4 7.29 -15.87 2.75
C LYS A 4 8.50 -16.57 3.35
N ASP A 5 9.56 -15.83 3.57
CA ASP A 5 10.84 -16.31 4.11
C ASP A 5 10.74 -16.90 5.53
N ASN A 6 9.79 -16.42 6.31
CA ASN A 6 9.54 -16.86 7.68
C ASN A 6 8.46 -17.97 7.81
N ASN A 7 7.82 -18.34 6.73
CA ASN A 7 6.69 -19.30 6.69
C ASN A 7 5.60 -19.03 7.75
N SER A 8 5.34 -17.76 8.04
CA SER A 8 4.38 -17.30 9.05
C SER A 8 3.24 -16.48 8.42
N TRP A 9 2.13 -16.37 9.11
CA TRP A 9 1.04 -15.45 8.76
C TRP A 9 1.44 -13.99 8.98
N VAL A 10 2.29 -13.72 9.97
CA VAL A 10 2.70 -12.38 10.37
C VAL A 10 4.15 -12.11 9.98
N GLY A 11 4.43 -10.86 9.60
CA GLY A 11 5.76 -10.41 9.20
C GLY A 11 6.38 -11.21 8.05
N GLY A 12 7.70 -11.22 7.96
CA GLY A 12 8.44 -11.88 6.88
C GLY A 12 8.35 -11.12 5.56
N LYS A 13 9.10 -11.59 4.57
CA LYS A 13 9.18 -11.00 3.23
C LYS A 13 8.76 -12.00 2.17
N LEU A 14 8.14 -11.49 1.11
CA LEU A 14 7.83 -12.30 -0.07
C LEU A 14 9.14 -12.83 -0.69
N LEU A 15 9.20 -14.14 -0.89
CA LEU A 15 10.34 -14.78 -1.56
C LEU A 15 10.32 -14.43 -3.06
N PRO A 16 11.48 -14.09 -3.67
CA PRO A 16 11.56 -13.68 -5.07
C PRO A 16 10.98 -14.67 -6.07
N GLU A 17 11.13 -15.96 -5.82
CA GLU A 17 10.56 -17.02 -6.66
C GLU A 17 9.03 -17.00 -6.74
N TYR A 18 8.35 -16.30 -5.82
CA TYR A 18 6.89 -16.17 -5.79
C TYR A 18 6.37 -14.82 -6.28
N TYR A 19 7.20 -13.88 -6.72
CA TYR A 19 6.75 -12.59 -7.22
C TYR A 19 5.72 -12.72 -8.36
N ASN A 20 5.96 -13.58 -9.32
CA ASN A 20 5.00 -13.85 -10.38
C ASN A 20 3.70 -14.49 -9.87
N THR A 21 3.79 -15.36 -8.87
CA THR A 21 2.62 -16.00 -8.26
C THR A 21 1.78 -14.99 -7.50
N TRP A 22 2.43 -14.08 -6.79
CA TRP A 22 1.76 -13.00 -6.04
C TRP A 22 1.10 -11.99 -6.99
N ALA A 23 1.78 -11.58 -8.04
CA ALA A 23 1.18 -10.72 -9.09
C ALA A 23 -0.03 -11.40 -9.77
N LEU A 24 0.06 -12.69 -10.05
CA LEU A 24 -1.08 -13.47 -10.57
C LEU A 24 -2.26 -13.51 -9.59
N PHE A 25 -2.00 -13.55 -8.28
CA PHE A 25 -3.06 -13.51 -7.27
C PHE A 25 -3.89 -12.22 -7.37
N PHE A 26 -3.25 -11.05 -7.50
CA PHE A 26 -3.94 -9.77 -7.71
C PHE A 26 -4.82 -9.79 -8.96
N SER A 27 -4.29 -10.28 -10.07
CA SER A 27 -5.05 -10.37 -11.32
C SER A 27 -6.27 -11.28 -11.18
N LYS A 28 -6.12 -12.44 -10.54
CA LYS A 28 -7.23 -13.38 -10.28
C LYS A 28 -8.24 -12.85 -9.26
N TYR A 29 -7.79 -12.06 -8.30
CA TYR A 29 -8.66 -11.37 -7.34
C TYR A 29 -9.64 -10.44 -8.08
N VAL A 30 -9.12 -9.62 -9.00
CA VAL A 30 -9.96 -8.75 -9.84
C VAL A 30 -10.98 -9.56 -10.63
N ASP A 31 -10.57 -10.67 -11.28
CA ASP A 31 -11.49 -11.52 -12.04
C ASP A 31 -12.59 -12.13 -11.16
N ALA A 32 -12.22 -12.60 -9.97
CA ALA A 32 -13.16 -13.24 -9.05
C ALA A 32 -14.24 -12.25 -8.58
N TYR A 33 -13.85 -11.03 -8.19
CA TYR A 33 -14.82 -10.01 -7.79
C TYR A 33 -15.70 -9.55 -8.96
N LYS A 34 -15.12 -9.41 -10.13
CA LYS A 34 -15.87 -9.06 -11.35
C LYS A 34 -16.91 -10.11 -11.70
N ALA A 35 -16.62 -11.38 -11.50
CA ALA A 35 -17.57 -12.48 -11.72
C ALA A 35 -18.79 -12.40 -10.78
N GLU A 36 -18.63 -11.77 -9.60
CA GLU A 36 -19.69 -11.51 -8.64
C GLU A 36 -20.40 -10.13 -8.88
N GLY A 37 -20.05 -9.43 -9.96
CA GLY A 37 -20.62 -8.13 -10.30
C GLY A 37 -20.02 -6.94 -9.54
N ILE A 38 -18.83 -7.11 -8.97
CA ILE A 38 -18.10 -6.08 -8.22
C ILE A 38 -16.86 -5.68 -9.02
N ASP A 39 -16.86 -4.47 -9.57
CA ASP A 39 -15.70 -3.93 -10.25
C ASP A 39 -14.70 -3.37 -9.24
N ILE A 40 -13.49 -3.92 -9.23
CA ILE A 40 -12.38 -3.39 -8.42
C ILE A 40 -11.80 -2.17 -9.15
N TRP A 41 -11.82 -1.02 -8.50
CA TRP A 41 -11.22 0.21 -8.99
C TRP A 41 -9.70 0.22 -8.80
N GLY A 42 -9.22 -0.26 -7.66
CA GLY A 42 -7.82 -0.25 -7.29
C GLY A 42 -7.56 -0.99 -6.00
N PHE A 43 -6.31 -1.09 -5.64
CA PHE A 43 -5.86 -1.68 -4.38
C PHE A 43 -4.51 -1.10 -3.96
N THR A 44 -4.18 -1.26 -2.69
CA THR A 44 -2.83 -1.08 -2.17
C THR A 44 -2.04 -2.38 -2.32
N VAL A 45 -0.71 -2.27 -2.41
CA VAL A 45 0.15 -3.45 -2.61
C VAL A 45 0.22 -4.33 -1.37
N GLU A 46 0.31 -3.70 -0.21
CA GLU A 46 0.35 -4.33 1.10
C GLU A 46 -0.12 -3.34 2.15
N ASN A 47 -0.96 -3.79 3.07
CA ASN A 47 -1.36 -3.02 4.23
C ASN A 47 -0.20 -2.96 5.23
N GLU A 48 0.17 -1.75 5.63
CA GLU A 48 1.20 -1.51 6.64
C GLU A 48 2.50 -2.28 6.38
N PRO A 49 3.22 -1.98 5.29
CA PRO A 49 4.39 -2.74 4.83
C PRO A 49 5.60 -2.72 5.77
N HIS A 50 5.62 -1.86 6.79
CA HIS A 50 6.57 -1.97 7.90
C HIS A 50 6.29 -3.21 8.76
N GLY A 51 5.11 -3.78 8.58
CA GLY A 51 4.67 -5.02 9.14
C GLY A 51 4.21 -4.89 10.58
N ASN A 52 3.12 -5.57 10.87
CA ASN A 52 2.73 -5.88 12.22
C ASN A 52 3.21 -7.29 12.55
N GLY A 53 4.14 -7.42 13.47
CA GLY A 53 4.77 -8.70 13.79
C GLY A 53 3.92 -9.64 14.61
N GLU A 54 2.73 -9.25 15.12
CA GLU A 54 2.10 -10.02 16.19
C GLU A 54 0.57 -10.14 16.12
N ASN A 55 -0.16 -9.16 15.55
CA ASN A 55 -1.59 -9.07 15.78
C ASN A 55 -2.47 -9.52 14.60
N TRP A 56 -2.04 -9.34 13.36
CA TRP A 56 -2.78 -9.74 12.15
C TRP A 56 -1.86 -10.18 11.03
N GLU A 57 -2.44 -10.70 9.97
CA GLU A 57 -1.70 -11.11 8.77
C GLU A 57 -0.98 -9.91 8.18
N SER A 58 0.33 -10.09 7.94
CA SER A 58 1.18 -9.01 7.46
C SER A 58 2.37 -9.52 6.67
N MET A 59 2.97 -8.63 5.87
CA MET A 59 4.19 -8.90 5.13
C MET A 59 5.01 -7.62 5.02
N HIS A 60 6.33 -7.72 5.21
CA HIS A 60 7.23 -6.59 5.11
C HIS A 60 7.62 -6.28 3.68
N TYR A 61 7.57 -5.01 3.33
CA TYR A 61 8.26 -4.44 2.18
C TYR A 61 9.11 -3.25 2.63
N SER A 62 10.31 -3.13 2.08
CA SER A 62 10.98 -1.84 1.99
C SER A 62 10.44 -1.04 0.80
N PRO A 63 10.70 0.28 0.72
CA PRO A 63 10.33 1.07 -0.45
C PRO A 63 10.84 0.48 -1.76
N ASP A 64 12.12 0.07 -1.78
CA ASP A 64 12.74 -0.54 -2.97
C ASP A 64 12.15 -1.91 -3.34
N GLU A 65 11.83 -2.74 -2.36
CA GLU A 65 11.19 -4.05 -2.60
C GLU A 65 9.79 -3.89 -3.20
N MET A 66 8.99 -2.95 -2.69
CA MET A 66 7.67 -2.67 -3.25
C MET A 66 7.77 -2.07 -4.64
N ALA A 67 8.64 -1.08 -4.84
CA ALA A 67 8.86 -0.48 -6.16
C ALA A 67 9.31 -1.53 -7.19
N HIS A 68 10.23 -2.41 -6.81
CA HIS A 68 10.70 -3.50 -7.67
C HIS A 68 9.55 -4.47 -8.01
N PHE A 69 8.75 -4.88 -7.04
CA PHE A 69 7.62 -5.78 -7.28
C PHE A 69 6.57 -5.15 -8.19
N VAL A 70 6.20 -3.90 -7.96
CA VAL A 70 5.22 -3.20 -8.79
C VAL A 70 5.73 -3.00 -10.21
N GLN A 71 6.96 -2.51 -10.36
CA GLN A 71 7.55 -2.18 -11.66
C GLN A 71 7.76 -3.41 -12.54
N HIS A 72 8.20 -4.53 -11.98
CA HIS A 72 8.67 -5.68 -12.75
C HIS A 72 7.70 -6.87 -12.78
N PHE A 73 6.73 -6.90 -11.86
CA PHE A 73 5.82 -8.04 -11.74
C PHE A 73 4.35 -7.65 -11.74
N LEU A 74 3.90 -6.82 -10.81
CA LEU A 74 2.47 -6.53 -10.64
C LEU A 74 1.92 -5.70 -11.82
N GLY A 75 2.53 -4.54 -12.10
CA GLY A 75 2.09 -3.67 -13.18
C GLY A 75 2.10 -4.35 -14.55
N PRO A 76 3.22 -4.98 -14.98
CA PRO A 76 3.26 -5.75 -16.22
C PRO A 76 2.24 -6.90 -16.29
N LYS A 77 1.97 -7.56 -15.17
CA LYS A 77 0.99 -8.63 -15.11
C LYS A 77 -0.44 -8.13 -15.35
N LEU A 78 -0.83 -7.05 -14.67
CA LEU A 78 -2.13 -6.43 -14.86
C LEU A 78 -2.30 -5.89 -16.28
N GLU A 79 -1.28 -5.24 -16.82
CA GLU A 79 -1.26 -4.77 -18.21
C GLU A 79 -1.49 -5.93 -19.20
N ALA A 80 -0.73 -7.02 -19.04
CA ALA A 80 -0.83 -8.21 -19.90
C ALA A 80 -2.20 -8.91 -19.82
N ASP A 81 -2.85 -8.83 -18.67
CA ASP A 81 -4.17 -9.43 -18.45
C ASP A 81 -5.34 -8.49 -18.81
N GLY A 82 -5.06 -7.33 -19.43
CA GLY A 82 -6.07 -6.35 -19.82
C GLY A 82 -6.70 -5.59 -18.65
N LYS A 83 -5.96 -5.45 -17.57
CA LYS A 83 -6.34 -4.79 -16.30
C LYS A 83 -5.44 -3.58 -15.99
N GLY A 84 -4.84 -2.97 -17.01
CA GLY A 84 -3.94 -1.84 -16.84
C GLY A 84 -4.59 -0.54 -16.37
N ASP A 85 -5.92 -0.52 -16.25
CA ASP A 85 -6.73 0.57 -15.69
C ASP A 85 -7.00 0.42 -14.19
N ILE A 86 -6.58 -0.69 -13.59
CA ILE A 86 -6.69 -0.90 -12.14
C ILE A 86 -5.65 -0.03 -11.43
N VAL A 87 -6.10 0.82 -10.53
CA VAL A 87 -5.26 1.73 -9.75
C VAL A 87 -4.39 0.97 -8.76
N ILE A 88 -3.09 1.24 -8.77
CA ILE A 88 -2.13 0.71 -7.81
C ILE A 88 -1.65 1.84 -6.90
N LEU A 89 -1.91 1.72 -5.60
CA LEU A 89 -1.42 2.62 -4.57
C LEU A 89 -0.29 1.95 -3.80
N GLY A 90 0.77 2.70 -3.57
CA GLY A 90 1.88 2.25 -2.72
C GLY A 90 1.84 2.86 -1.33
N TYR A 91 2.77 2.50 -0.48
CA TYR A 91 2.92 2.89 0.91
C TYR A 91 1.88 2.23 1.83
N ASP A 92 0.69 2.80 1.98
CA ASP A 92 -0.41 2.27 2.82
C ASP A 92 -0.03 2.14 4.30
N GLN A 93 0.57 3.20 4.85
CA GLN A 93 1.13 3.27 6.19
C GLN A 93 0.91 4.65 6.82
N ASN A 94 1.23 4.79 8.10
CA ASN A 94 1.18 6.07 8.81
C ASN A 94 2.08 7.13 8.18
N ARG A 95 1.71 8.39 8.32
CA ARG A 95 2.25 9.51 7.53
C ARG A 95 3.70 9.89 7.81
N GLU A 96 4.26 9.51 8.96
CA GLU A 96 5.59 9.92 9.42
C GLU A 96 6.75 9.43 8.52
N GLY A 97 6.60 8.30 7.86
CA GLY A 97 7.62 7.71 6.99
C GLY A 97 7.46 8.00 5.49
N LEU A 98 6.52 8.85 5.12
CA LEU A 98 6.03 9.01 3.76
C LEU A 98 7.10 9.45 2.76
N ARG A 99 8.04 10.34 3.13
CA ARG A 99 9.05 10.89 2.21
C ARG A 99 9.93 9.84 1.59
N GLU A 100 10.47 8.94 2.39
CA GLU A 100 11.36 7.88 1.90
C GLU A 100 10.64 7.02 0.83
N TRP A 101 9.38 6.73 1.03
CA TRP A 101 8.59 5.93 0.11
C TRP A 101 8.29 6.64 -1.20
N VAL A 102 7.82 7.89 -1.13
CA VAL A 102 7.52 8.65 -2.36
C VAL A 102 8.79 8.96 -3.15
N ASP A 103 9.94 9.12 -2.48
CA ASP A 103 11.22 9.31 -3.14
C ASP A 103 11.63 8.08 -3.96
N VAL A 104 11.35 6.89 -3.48
CA VAL A 104 11.64 5.64 -4.20
C VAL A 104 10.58 5.34 -5.25
N MET A 105 9.29 5.42 -4.90
CA MET A 105 8.18 5.13 -5.82
C MET A 105 8.20 6.04 -7.06
N TYR A 106 8.54 7.30 -6.88
CA TYR A 106 8.52 8.32 -7.94
C TYR A 106 9.91 8.84 -8.33
N LYS A 107 10.96 8.03 -8.11
CA LYS A 107 12.36 8.43 -8.40
C LYS A 107 12.62 8.67 -9.88
N ASP A 108 11.97 7.93 -10.75
CA ASP A 108 12.11 7.99 -12.19
C ASP A 108 10.83 7.47 -12.89
N GLU A 109 10.79 7.64 -14.21
CA GLU A 109 9.63 7.24 -15.02
C GLU A 109 9.33 5.74 -14.94
N GLY A 110 10.37 4.90 -14.87
CA GLY A 110 10.22 3.45 -14.78
C GLY A 110 9.58 3.01 -13.46
N SER A 111 10.01 3.59 -12.33
CA SER A 111 9.45 3.31 -11.01
C SER A 111 8.02 3.85 -10.89
N SER A 112 7.77 5.06 -11.38
CA SER A 112 6.46 5.72 -11.24
C SER A 112 5.39 5.24 -12.22
N LYS A 113 5.77 4.51 -13.28
CA LYS A 113 4.86 4.12 -14.37
C LYS A 113 3.58 3.43 -13.87
N TYR A 114 3.73 2.53 -12.92
CA TYR A 114 2.62 1.70 -12.45
C TYR A 114 2.04 2.13 -11.11
N PHE A 115 2.64 3.12 -10.42
CA PHE A 115 2.02 3.68 -9.24
C PHE A 115 1.08 4.81 -9.63
N ASP A 116 -0.19 4.67 -9.34
CA ASP A 116 -1.20 5.71 -9.57
C ASP A 116 -1.36 6.64 -8.39
N GLY A 117 -0.86 6.26 -7.23
CA GLY A 117 -0.93 7.07 -6.04
C GLY A 117 -0.24 6.49 -4.82
N THR A 118 -0.39 7.24 -3.74
CA THR A 118 0.11 6.93 -2.41
C THR A 118 -1.06 6.83 -1.45
N ALA A 119 -1.10 5.75 -0.69
CA ALA A 119 -2.07 5.51 0.36
C ALA A 119 -1.46 5.84 1.73
N VAL A 120 -2.23 6.44 2.62
CA VAL A 120 -1.79 6.82 3.97
C VAL A 120 -2.80 6.44 5.04
N HIS A 121 -2.28 6.18 6.26
CA HIS A 121 -3.05 5.98 7.48
C HIS A 121 -2.84 7.14 8.46
N TRP A 122 -3.55 7.17 9.59
CA TRP A 122 -3.46 8.28 10.53
C TRP A 122 -3.03 7.90 11.96
N TYR A 123 -2.63 6.66 12.19
CA TYR A 123 -2.48 6.11 13.55
C TYR A 123 -1.22 6.52 14.31
N GLU A 124 -0.22 7.14 13.66
CA GLU A 124 1.00 7.57 14.35
C GLU A 124 0.73 8.63 15.43
N SER A 125 -0.23 9.53 15.19
CA SER A 125 -0.60 10.55 16.15
C SER A 125 -2.06 10.95 16.01
N THR A 126 -2.75 11.09 17.15
CA THR A 126 -4.10 11.65 17.21
C THR A 126 -4.15 13.19 17.09
N TYR A 127 -3.00 13.85 17.17
CA TYR A 127 -2.90 15.33 17.22
C TYR A 127 -2.11 15.93 16.07
N ASP A 128 -1.26 15.16 15.41
CA ASP A 128 -0.43 15.62 14.30
C ASP A 128 -0.91 15.00 12.98
N TYR A 129 -1.15 15.87 11.99
CA TYR A 129 -1.56 15.45 10.63
C TYR A 129 -0.38 15.28 9.70
N PHE A 130 0.83 15.61 10.14
CA PHE A 130 2.03 15.56 9.30
C PHE A 130 1.86 16.32 7.97
N PRO A 131 1.41 17.60 8.00
CA PRO A 131 1.07 18.31 6.78
C PRO A 131 2.26 18.48 5.85
N GLU A 132 3.48 18.58 6.38
CA GLU A 132 4.72 18.68 5.60
C GLU A 132 5.01 17.40 4.82
N GLU A 133 4.65 16.23 5.39
CA GLU A 133 4.81 14.93 4.72
C GLU A 133 3.82 14.81 3.56
N LEU A 134 2.57 15.18 3.79
CA LEU A 134 1.52 15.17 2.78
C LEU A 134 1.82 16.17 1.65
N GLN A 135 2.27 17.38 2.01
CA GLN A 135 2.66 18.40 1.05
C GLN A 135 3.84 17.90 0.19
N TYR A 136 4.86 17.31 0.82
CA TYR A 136 6.01 16.75 0.13
C TYR A 136 5.59 15.68 -0.89
N ALA A 137 4.73 14.75 -0.48
CA ALA A 137 4.23 13.69 -1.35
C ALA A 137 3.47 14.26 -2.56
N HIS A 138 2.61 15.26 -2.33
CA HIS A 138 1.89 15.95 -3.40
C HIS A 138 2.84 16.69 -4.36
N GLU A 139 3.82 17.43 -3.84
CA GLU A 139 4.79 18.16 -4.67
C GLU A 139 5.68 17.21 -5.49
N LYS A 140 6.03 16.06 -4.93
CA LYS A 140 6.82 15.04 -5.60
C LYS A 140 6.11 14.40 -6.79
N ALA A 141 4.80 14.21 -6.68
CA ALA A 141 3.98 13.55 -7.68
C ALA A 141 2.57 14.19 -7.77
N PRO A 142 2.47 15.44 -8.31
CA PRO A 142 1.24 16.24 -8.25
C PRO A 142 0.08 15.65 -9.05
N ASP A 143 0.37 14.79 -10.04
CA ASP A 143 -0.64 14.14 -10.88
C ASP A 143 -1.07 12.76 -10.33
N LYS A 144 -0.53 12.34 -9.21
CA LYS A 144 -0.84 11.06 -8.57
C LYS A 144 -1.84 11.23 -7.42
N TYR A 145 -2.60 10.19 -7.15
CA TYR A 145 -3.49 10.18 -6.00
C TYR A 145 -2.71 10.26 -4.69
N LEU A 146 -3.28 10.94 -3.71
CA LEU A 146 -2.89 10.88 -2.31
C LEU A 146 -4.17 10.62 -1.52
N ILE A 147 -4.32 9.41 -1.01
CA ILE A 147 -5.58 8.92 -0.45
C ILE A 147 -5.35 8.39 0.97
N GLN A 148 -6.17 8.87 1.90
CA GLN A 148 -6.27 8.26 3.22
C GLN A 148 -7.14 7.01 3.10
N THR A 149 -6.51 5.86 3.17
CA THR A 149 -7.14 4.54 2.96
C THR A 149 -7.64 3.93 4.25
N GLU A 150 -7.05 4.31 5.37
CA GLU A 150 -7.44 3.79 6.65
C GLU A 150 -7.45 4.88 7.73
N ALA A 151 -8.57 4.95 8.44
CA ALA A 151 -8.78 5.84 9.57
C ALA A 151 -9.96 5.32 10.39
N CYS A 152 -9.74 4.97 11.64
CA CYS A 152 -10.82 4.59 12.55
C CYS A 152 -10.60 5.20 13.93
N ILE A 153 -11.63 5.15 14.72
CA ILE A 153 -11.56 5.53 16.14
C ILE A 153 -10.63 4.56 16.85
N ASP A 154 -9.55 5.08 17.43
CA ASP A 154 -8.64 4.28 18.22
C ASP A 154 -9.31 3.89 19.55
N ALA A 155 -9.55 2.60 19.71
CA ALA A 155 -10.16 2.05 20.93
C ALA A 155 -9.22 2.12 22.15
N GLU A 156 -7.94 2.36 21.94
CA GLU A 156 -6.95 2.50 23.01
C GLU A 156 -6.85 3.93 23.54
N VAL A 157 -7.49 4.90 22.87
CA VAL A 157 -7.53 6.28 23.36
C VAL A 157 -8.39 6.36 24.62
N PRO A 158 -7.82 6.80 25.75
CA PRO A 158 -8.48 6.68 27.08
C PRO A 158 -9.74 7.54 27.23
N VAL A 159 -9.93 8.55 26.37
CA VAL A 159 -11.05 9.48 26.46
C VAL A 159 -11.67 9.61 25.07
N TRP A 160 -12.28 8.54 24.60
CA TRP A 160 -12.81 8.46 23.25
C TRP A 160 -13.86 9.56 22.91
N GLN A 161 -14.54 10.12 23.88
CA GLN A 161 -15.50 11.22 23.68
C GLN A 161 -14.81 12.53 23.28
N ASP A 162 -13.59 12.77 23.74
CA ASP A 162 -12.83 13.97 23.40
C ASP A 162 -12.11 13.79 22.06
N ASP A 163 -11.50 12.64 21.82
CA ASP A 163 -10.67 12.43 20.63
C ASP A 163 -11.52 12.10 19.37
N ASN A 164 -12.66 11.44 19.53
CA ASN A 164 -13.51 11.10 18.38
C ASN A 164 -14.35 12.24 17.82
N TRP A 165 -14.43 13.37 18.49
CA TRP A 165 -15.14 14.55 18.00
C TRP A 165 -14.24 15.55 17.26
N TYR A 166 -12.93 15.34 17.29
CA TYR A 166 -11.99 16.19 16.55
C TYR A 166 -11.75 15.72 15.10
N TRP A 167 -12.23 14.57 14.73
CA TRP A 167 -12.10 13.92 13.43
C TRP A 167 -13.48 13.65 12.84
#